data_805411525f03c6238940a2b0290837ae
#
_entry.id   805411525f03c6238940a2b0290837ae
#
_cell.length_a   1.000
_cell.length_b   1.000
_cell.length_c   1.000
_cell.angle_alpha   90.00
_cell.angle_beta   90.00
_cell.angle_gamma   90.00
#
_symmetry.space_group_name_H-M   'P 1'
#
loop_
_entity.id
_entity.type
_entity.pdbx_description
1 polymer ?
#
loop_
_entity_poly.entity_id
_entity_poly.type
_entity_poly.pdbx_seq_one_letter_code
_entity_poly.pdbx_strand_id
1 'polypeptide(L)'
;LEMRRYARELAVRPVEGVVFRPLISEAYARINQEIVRIFEREMFGRTPPPPEAVVTELFEEGVTLDGLGIRRQYHMWFRKDKTGPRVDWILFLPNRITGLAPRREKGRLVCENAEKCPVILFLNYRGNHELATDPEIPVQQGWCRHGKAYAIENNRASEKTRARARRTDTSSPFPLETVLARGYAVMSACYCEMSPDVDVRQGDD
;
A
#
# COMPACT_ATOMS: atom_id res chain seq x y z
N LEU A 1 25.13 25.33 -3.73
CA LEU A 1 26.25 25.44 -4.69
C LEU A 1 26.89 24.07 -4.99
N GLU A 2 27.03 23.20 -3.99
CA GLU A 2 27.63 21.87 -4.15
C GLU A 2 26.78 20.93 -5.00
N MET A 3 25.46 20.90 -4.86
CA MET A 3 24.55 20.09 -5.68
C MET A 3 24.71 20.35 -7.19
N ARG A 4 24.95 21.60 -7.60
CA ARG A 4 25.20 21.94 -9.02
C ARG A 4 26.57 21.47 -9.51
N ARG A 5 27.55 21.37 -8.63
CA ARG A 5 28.87 20.82 -8.92
C ARG A 5 28.78 19.31 -9.14
N TYR A 6 28.10 18.57 -8.26
CA TYR A 6 27.86 17.14 -8.40
C TYR A 6 27.03 16.79 -9.64
N ALA A 7 26.02 17.58 -9.98
CA ALA A 7 25.24 17.34 -11.20
C ALA A 7 26.08 17.51 -12.49
N ARG A 8 27.10 18.37 -12.47
CA ARG A 8 28.04 18.51 -13.59
C ARG A 8 29.04 17.35 -13.66
N GLU A 9 29.47 16.81 -12.55
CA GLU A 9 30.35 15.64 -12.48
C GLU A 9 29.64 14.36 -12.93
N LEU A 10 28.33 14.24 -12.67
CA LEU A 10 27.47 13.15 -13.18
C LEU A 10 27.15 13.23 -14.67
N ALA A 11 27.35 14.42 -15.30
CA ALA A 11 27.08 14.62 -16.72
C ALA A 11 28.28 14.28 -17.63
N VAL A 12 29.37 13.75 -17.08
CA VAL A 12 30.51 13.28 -17.86
C VAL A 12 30.08 12.07 -18.69
N ARG A 13 30.06 12.23 -20.02
CA ARG A 13 29.77 11.13 -20.95
C ARG A 13 30.75 9.99 -20.71
N PRO A 14 30.29 8.72 -20.63
CA PRO A 14 31.19 7.59 -20.51
C PRO A 14 32.11 7.56 -21.74
N VAL A 15 33.40 7.62 -21.50
CA VAL A 15 34.42 7.31 -22.50
C VAL A 15 34.43 5.78 -22.61
N GLU A 16 34.30 5.25 -23.82
CA GLU A 16 34.37 3.80 -24.05
C GLU A 16 35.63 3.20 -23.40
N GLY A 17 35.41 2.18 -22.54
CA GLY A 17 36.50 1.45 -21.86
C GLY A 17 36.80 1.87 -20.44
N VAL A 18 36.17 2.91 -19.87
CA VAL A 18 36.36 3.30 -18.48
C VAL A 18 35.21 2.79 -17.61
N VAL A 19 35.52 1.89 -16.68
CA VAL A 19 34.55 1.36 -15.72
C VAL A 19 34.33 2.39 -14.59
N PHE A 20 33.41 3.32 -14.78
CA PHE A 20 33.03 4.32 -13.76
C PHE A 20 32.13 3.77 -12.63
N ARG A 21 31.70 2.49 -12.71
CA ARG A 21 30.74 1.90 -11.78
C ARG A 21 31.10 1.99 -10.28
N PRO A 22 32.33 1.71 -9.83
CA PRO A 22 32.63 1.73 -8.40
C PRO A 22 32.60 3.13 -7.76
N LEU A 23 33.17 4.11 -8.43
CA LEU A 23 33.27 5.48 -7.92
C LEU A 23 31.91 6.17 -7.82
N ILE A 24 31.05 5.97 -8.80
CA ILE A 24 29.68 6.49 -8.80
C ILE A 24 28.86 5.82 -7.70
N SER A 25 28.99 4.52 -7.50
CA SER A 25 28.27 3.80 -6.45
C SER A 25 28.69 4.22 -5.04
N GLU A 26 29.97 4.45 -4.79
CA GLU A 26 30.46 4.90 -3.48
C GLU A 26 30.11 6.35 -3.18
N ALA A 27 30.24 7.25 -4.16
CA ALA A 27 29.83 8.64 -4.00
C ALA A 27 28.31 8.73 -3.80
N TYR A 28 27.52 7.98 -4.55
CA TYR A 28 26.07 7.92 -4.40
C TYR A 28 25.65 7.34 -3.03
N ALA A 29 26.32 6.28 -2.57
CA ALA A 29 26.07 5.70 -1.26
C ALA A 29 26.38 6.70 -0.12
N ARG A 30 27.47 7.46 -0.22
CA ARG A 30 27.82 8.50 0.76
C ARG A 30 26.80 9.65 0.77
N ILE A 31 26.41 10.14 -0.41
CA ILE A 31 25.39 11.21 -0.54
C ILE A 31 24.07 10.74 0.07
N ASN A 32 23.63 9.53 -0.27
CA ASN A 32 22.40 8.97 0.29
C ASN A 32 22.46 8.85 1.82
N GLN A 33 23.58 8.37 2.38
CA GLN A 33 23.77 8.30 3.83
C GLN A 33 23.74 9.67 4.49
N GLU A 34 24.34 10.68 3.89
CA GLU A 34 24.32 12.05 4.40
C GLU A 34 22.91 12.64 4.35
N ILE A 35 22.17 12.46 3.25
CA ILE A 35 20.78 12.88 3.11
C ILE A 35 19.92 12.20 4.17
N VAL A 36 20.02 10.88 4.33
CA VAL A 36 19.28 10.15 5.35
C VAL A 36 19.58 10.69 6.75
N ARG A 37 20.85 10.91 7.09
CA ARG A 37 21.24 11.49 8.40
C ARG A 37 20.66 12.88 8.65
N ILE A 38 20.60 13.72 7.61
CA ILE A 38 19.97 15.04 7.72
C ILE A 38 18.47 14.88 7.99
N PHE A 39 17.78 14.04 7.23
CA PHE A 39 16.36 13.79 7.44
C PHE A 39 16.06 13.16 8.80
N GLU A 40 16.90 12.22 9.26
CA GLU A 40 16.78 11.63 10.60
C GLU A 40 16.97 12.67 11.71
N ARG A 41 17.90 13.61 11.54
CA ARG A 41 18.20 14.61 12.56
C ARG A 41 17.18 15.74 12.59
N GLU A 42 16.76 16.23 11.41
CA GLU A 42 16.02 17.49 11.29
C GLU A 42 14.51 17.30 11.11
N MET A 43 14.04 16.12 10.67
CA MET A 43 12.69 15.98 10.17
C MET A 43 11.92 14.75 10.69
N PHE A 44 12.47 13.55 10.52
CA PHE A 44 11.72 12.32 10.78
C PHE A 44 12.13 11.56 12.05
N GLY A 45 13.24 11.94 12.69
CA GLY A 45 13.82 11.13 13.75
C GLY A 45 14.49 9.86 13.19
N ARG A 46 14.96 9.01 14.07
CA ARG A 46 15.59 7.74 13.70
C ARG A 46 14.51 6.66 13.54
N THR A 47 14.69 5.82 12.54
CA THR A 47 13.87 4.61 12.39
C THR A 47 13.96 3.76 13.66
N PRO A 48 12.84 3.39 14.29
CA PRO A 48 12.86 2.51 15.44
C PRO A 48 13.40 1.13 15.06
N PRO A 49 13.88 0.34 16.03
CA PRO A 49 14.26 -1.04 15.76
C PRO A 49 13.06 -1.83 15.20
N PRO A 50 13.31 -2.89 14.42
CA PRO A 50 12.24 -3.72 13.90
C PRO A 50 11.41 -4.30 15.06
N PRO A 51 10.12 -4.56 14.86
CA PRO A 51 9.28 -5.18 15.87
C PRO A 51 9.79 -6.57 16.22
N GLU A 52 9.50 -7.03 17.43
CA GLU A 52 9.89 -8.37 17.91
C GLU A 52 9.39 -9.49 16.98
N ALA A 53 8.20 -9.32 16.45
CA ALA A 53 7.61 -10.23 15.48
C ALA A 53 6.61 -9.49 14.59
N VAL A 54 6.44 -10.01 13.38
CA VAL A 54 5.31 -9.69 12.51
C VAL A 54 4.49 -10.95 12.35
N VAL A 55 3.23 -10.92 12.83
CA VAL A 55 2.30 -12.05 12.76
C VAL A 55 1.18 -11.67 11.81
N THR A 56 0.94 -12.49 10.79
CA THR A 56 -0.14 -12.30 9.82
C THR A 56 -1.13 -13.46 9.88
N GLU A 57 -2.41 -13.14 9.73
CA GLU A 57 -3.50 -14.11 9.70
C GLU A 57 -4.43 -13.78 8.54
N LEU A 58 -4.64 -14.76 7.65
CA LEU A 58 -5.68 -14.67 6.63
C LEU A 58 -7.03 -14.90 7.31
N PHE A 59 -7.89 -13.89 7.36
CA PHE A 59 -9.21 -14.00 7.97
C PHE A 59 -10.35 -14.13 6.97
N GLU A 60 -10.12 -13.71 5.70
CA GLU A 60 -11.13 -13.82 4.67
C GLU A 60 -10.48 -14.00 3.29
N GLU A 61 -11.14 -14.80 2.45
CA GLU A 61 -10.74 -15.03 1.06
C GLU A 61 -11.97 -15.25 0.19
N GLY A 62 -12.11 -14.49 -0.88
CA GLY A 62 -13.24 -14.58 -1.80
C GLY A 62 -12.90 -14.23 -3.24
N VAL A 63 -13.82 -14.58 -4.13
CA VAL A 63 -13.81 -14.10 -5.52
C VAL A 63 -14.31 -12.67 -5.54
N THR A 64 -13.70 -11.81 -6.33
CA THR A 64 -14.04 -10.39 -6.42
C THR A 64 -14.16 -9.91 -7.86
N LEU A 65 -14.86 -8.79 -8.05
CA LEU A 65 -15.00 -8.12 -9.35
C LEU A 65 -15.48 -9.10 -10.46
N ASP A 66 -16.56 -9.81 -10.20
CA ASP A 66 -17.19 -10.75 -11.15
C ASP A 66 -16.22 -11.82 -11.70
N GLY A 67 -15.28 -12.28 -10.88
CA GLY A 67 -14.30 -13.28 -11.24
C GLY A 67 -13.00 -12.73 -11.86
N LEU A 68 -12.84 -11.42 -11.95
CA LEU A 68 -11.60 -10.80 -12.43
C LEU A 68 -10.40 -11.10 -11.51
N GLY A 69 -10.67 -11.38 -10.23
CA GLY A 69 -9.62 -11.71 -9.28
C GLY A 69 -10.10 -12.43 -8.02
N ILE A 70 -9.13 -12.71 -7.16
CA ILE A 70 -9.32 -13.19 -5.78
C ILE A 70 -8.95 -12.06 -4.84
N ARG A 71 -9.81 -11.84 -3.85
CA ARG A 71 -9.52 -11.00 -2.69
C ARG A 71 -9.01 -11.88 -1.56
N ARG A 72 -7.98 -11.42 -0.84
CA ARG A 72 -7.49 -11.97 0.42
C ARG A 72 -7.37 -10.84 1.42
N GLN A 73 -7.83 -11.07 2.64
CA GLN A 73 -7.77 -10.09 3.71
C GLN A 73 -7.00 -10.66 4.89
N TYR A 74 -6.07 -9.85 5.42
CA TYR A 74 -5.14 -10.25 6.46
C TYR A 74 -5.18 -9.27 7.62
N HIS A 75 -5.18 -9.81 8.83
CA HIS A 75 -4.77 -9.08 10.02
C HIS A 75 -3.26 -9.19 10.17
N MET A 76 -2.60 -8.10 10.51
CA MET A 76 -1.17 -8.06 10.79
C MET A 76 -0.91 -7.37 12.14
N TRP A 77 -0.18 -8.06 13.02
CA TRP A 77 0.26 -7.56 14.32
C TRP A 77 1.77 -7.50 14.38
N PHE A 78 2.28 -6.62 15.25
CA PHE A 78 3.72 -6.40 15.46
C PHE A 78 4.24 -7.07 16.75
N ARG A 79 3.42 -7.97 17.34
CA ARG A 79 3.74 -8.77 18.54
C ARG A 79 3.27 -10.19 18.35
N LYS A 80 4.01 -11.15 18.96
CA LYS A 80 3.69 -12.60 18.89
C LYS A 80 2.32 -12.94 19.48
N ASP A 81 1.96 -12.27 20.56
CA ASP A 81 0.71 -12.46 21.27
C ASP A 81 -0.51 -11.81 20.60
N LYS A 82 -0.31 -11.19 19.43
CA LYS A 82 -1.33 -10.46 18.66
C LYS A 82 -1.98 -9.33 19.46
N THR A 83 -1.32 -8.79 20.47
CA THR A 83 -1.79 -7.61 21.21
C THR A 83 -1.25 -6.31 20.59
N GLY A 84 -1.92 -5.20 20.90
CA GLY A 84 -1.50 -3.86 20.43
C GLY A 84 -2.02 -3.50 19.04
N PRO A 85 -1.36 -2.59 18.35
CA PRO A 85 -1.79 -2.12 17.04
C PRO A 85 -1.88 -3.24 16.01
N ARG A 86 -2.96 -3.20 15.23
CA ARG A 86 -3.23 -4.11 14.11
C ARG A 86 -3.40 -3.31 12.83
N VAL A 87 -2.88 -3.83 11.73
CA VAL A 87 -3.08 -3.30 10.39
C VAL A 87 -3.82 -4.34 9.55
N ASP A 88 -4.89 -3.92 8.91
CA ASP A 88 -5.72 -4.77 8.07
C ASP A 88 -5.31 -4.60 6.59
N TRP A 89 -4.66 -5.63 6.05
CA TRP A 89 -4.21 -5.67 4.66
C TRP A 89 -5.24 -6.33 3.78
N ILE A 90 -5.40 -5.79 2.56
CA ILE A 90 -6.15 -6.43 1.48
C ILE A 90 -5.23 -6.68 0.30
N LEU A 91 -5.32 -7.87 -0.28
CA LEU A 91 -4.60 -8.29 -1.47
C LEU A 91 -5.59 -8.74 -2.53
N PHE A 92 -5.53 -8.11 -3.69
CA PHE A 92 -6.24 -8.52 -4.88
C PHE A 92 -5.28 -9.19 -5.84
N LEU A 93 -5.53 -10.46 -6.17
CA LEU A 93 -4.77 -11.25 -7.12
C LEU A 93 -5.52 -11.31 -8.46
N PRO A 94 -4.88 -11.04 -9.59
CA PRO A 94 -5.54 -11.09 -10.89
C PRO A 94 -5.87 -12.52 -11.31
N ASN A 95 -7.05 -12.74 -11.84
CA ASN A 95 -7.36 -13.93 -12.61
C ASN A 95 -7.04 -13.66 -14.08
N ARG A 96 -5.90 -14.13 -14.55
CA ARG A 96 -5.42 -13.83 -15.91
C ARG A 96 -6.14 -14.59 -17.02
N ILE A 97 -6.94 -15.56 -16.67
CA ILE A 97 -7.73 -16.34 -17.64
C ILE A 97 -9.15 -15.83 -17.61
N THR A 98 -9.45 -14.98 -18.58
CA THR A 98 -10.83 -14.53 -18.84
C THR A 98 -11.73 -15.74 -19.09
N GLY A 99 -12.74 -15.91 -18.25
CA GLY A 99 -13.75 -16.94 -18.38
C GLY A 99 -13.60 -18.17 -17.48
N LEU A 100 -12.49 -18.32 -16.76
CA LEU A 100 -12.34 -19.36 -15.73
C LEU A 100 -12.53 -18.76 -14.35
N ALA A 101 -13.52 -19.25 -13.63
CA ALA A 101 -13.71 -18.91 -12.23
C ALA A 101 -12.50 -19.39 -11.41
N PRO A 102 -12.04 -18.62 -10.40
CA PRO A 102 -11.04 -19.09 -9.46
C PRO A 102 -11.48 -20.42 -8.83
N ARG A 103 -10.58 -21.40 -8.80
CA ARG A 103 -10.84 -22.73 -8.22
C ARG A 103 -10.24 -22.87 -6.83
N ARG A 104 -10.78 -23.79 -6.02
CA ARG A 104 -10.19 -24.13 -4.73
C ARG A 104 -9.20 -25.30 -4.86
N GLU A 105 -7.98 -25.05 -4.38
CA GLU A 105 -6.96 -26.08 -4.22
C GLU A 105 -6.47 -26.08 -2.77
N LYS A 106 -6.48 -27.26 -2.13
CA LYS A 106 -6.06 -27.42 -0.72
C LYS A 106 -6.70 -26.40 0.23
N GLY A 107 -7.98 -26.10 0.01
CA GLY A 107 -8.75 -25.16 0.84
C GLY A 107 -8.56 -23.68 0.50
N ARG A 108 -7.68 -23.33 -0.45
CA ARG A 108 -7.44 -21.94 -0.89
C ARG A 108 -7.94 -21.68 -2.29
N LEU A 109 -8.37 -20.44 -2.52
CA LEU A 109 -8.67 -19.97 -3.87
C LEU A 109 -7.37 -19.74 -4.64
N VAL A 110 -7.30 -20.26 -5.85
CA VAL A 110 -6.18 -20.04 -6.76
C VAL A 110 -6.68 -19.49 -8.08
N CYS A 111 -5.96 -18.50 -8.59
CA CYS A 111 -6.08 -18.02 -9.96
C CYS A 111 -4.98 -18.65 -10.80
N GLU A 112 -5.30 -19.13 -11.98
CA GLU A 112 -4.26 -19.61 -12.91
C GLU A 112 -3.27 -18.49 -13.23
N ASN A 113 -1.97 -18.83 -13.20
CA ASN A 113 -0.85 -17.91 -13.44
C ASN A 113 -0.68 -16.75 -12.42
N ALA A 114 -1.37 -16.77 -11.30
CA ALA A 114 -1.20 -15.75 -10.25
C ALA A 114 0.08 -15.91 -9.42
N GLU A 115 0.80 -17.02 -9.54
CA GLU A 115 1.98 -17.32 -8.69
C GLU A 115 3.14 -16.32 -8.85
N LYS A 116 3.23 -15.63 -9.98
CA LYS A 116 4.29 -14.67 -10.28
C LYS A 116 3.74 -13.43 -10.97
N CYS A 117 2.88 -12.69 -10.31
CA CYS A 117 2.44 -11.40 -10.82
C CYS A 117 3.13 -10.26 -10.06
N PRO A 118 3.45 -9.15 -10.74
CA PRO A 118 3.93 -7.97 -10.07
C PRO A 118 2.84 -7.40 -9.16
N VAL A 119 3.23 -6.84 -8.01
CA VAL A 119 2.32 -6.29 -7.02
C VAL A 119 2.49 -4.79 -6.94
N ILE A 120 1.39 -4.04 -7.03
CA ILE A 120 1.34 -2.64 -6.70
C ILE A 120 0.94 -2.53 -5.23
N LEU A 121 1.84 -1.97 -4.41
CA LEU A 121 1.61 -1.70 -2.99
C LEU A 121 1.34 -0.23 -2.80
N PHE A 122 0.23 0.11 -2.13
CA PHE A 122 -0.04 1.49 -1.73
C PHE A 122 -0.87 1.55 -0.45
N LEU A 123 -0.81 2.68 0.25
CA LEU A 123 -1.64 2.96 1.41
C LEU A 123 -2.84 3.79 0.98
N ASN A 124 -4.04 3.31 1.29
CA ASN A 124 -5.27 4.05 1.04
C ASN A 124 -5.64 4.94 2.24
N TYR A 125 -6.50 5.93 2.03
CA TYR A 125 -6.80 6.97 3.01
C TYR A 125 -8.08 6.75 3.80
N ARG A 126 -8.99 5.86 3.36
CA ARG A 126 -10.35 5.80 3.88
C ARG A 126 -10.81 4.40 4.25
N GLY A 127 -9.95 3.44 4.06
CA GLY A 127 -10.21 2.03 4.34
C GLY A 127 -10.30 1.16 3.10
N ASN A 128 -10.00 -0.11 3.28
CA ASN A 128 -9.93 -1.08 2.19
C ASN A 128 -11.28 -1.25 1.45
N HIS A 129 -12.40 -1.00 2.13
CA HIS A 129 -13.75 -1.08 1.57
C HIS A 129 -14.04 0.00 0.50
N GLU A 130 -13.20 1.02 0.35
CA GLU A 130 -13.32 2.01 -0.73
C GLU A 130 -12.73 1.53 -2.05
N LEU A 131 -11.91 0.48 -2.03
CA LEU A 131 -11.21 -0.02 -3.23
C LEU A 131 -12.11 -0.85 -4.14
N ALA A 132 -13.12 -1.50 -3.59
CA ALA A 132 -14.08 -2.30 -4.33
C ALA A 132 -15.45 -2.25 -3.67
N THR A 133 -16.51 -2.46 -4.46
CA THR A 133 -17.92 -2.49 -3.97
C THR A 133 -18.29 -3.77 -3.25
N ASP A 134 -17.32 -4.65 -3.04
CA ASP A 134 -17.50 -5.96 -2.44
C ASP A 134 -17.94 -5.85 -0.97
N PRO A 135 -19.11 -6.38 -0.58
CA PRO A 135 -19.65 -6.27 0.78
C PRO A 135 -18.83 -7.04 1.82
N GLU A 136 -18.06 -8.05 1.39
CA GLU A 136 -17.21 -8.84 2.28
C GLU A 136 -15.96 -8.09 2.75
N ILE A 137 -15.67 -6.92 2.20
CA ILE A 137 -14.60 -6.07 2.70
C ILE A 137 -15.17 -5.25 3.88
N PRO A 138 -14.69 -5.42 5.11
CA PRO A 138 -15.20 -4.68 6.27
C PRO A 138 -15.02 -3.16 6.11
N VAL A 139 -16.00 -2.40 6.58
CA VAL A 139 -15.85 -0.96 6.69
C VAL A 139 -14.78 -0.65 7.73
N GLN A 140 -13.89 0.28 7.41
CA GLN A 140 -12.84 0.76 8.31
C GLN A 140 -13.44 1.27 9.63
N GLN A 141 -13.01 0.68 10.74
CA GLN A 141 -13.49 1.00 12.08
C GLN A 141 -12.63 2.04 12.81
N GLY A 142 -11.41 2.25 12.36
CA GLY A 142 -10.50 3.22 12.91
C GLY A 142 -10.92 4.66 12.62
N TRP A 143 -10.18 5.61 13.21
CA TRP A 143 -10.32 7.02 12.90
C TRP A 143 -9.97 7.30 11.44
N CYS A 144 -10.80 8.08 10.76
CA CYS A 144 -10.53 8.58 9.43
C CYS A 144 -10.77 10.09 9.41
N ARG A 145 -9.95 10.86 8.70
CA ARG A 145 -10.14 12.31 8.62
C ARG A 145 -11.52 12.65 8.06
N HIS A 146 -12.24 13.52 8.78
CA HIS A 146 -13.56 14.00 8.37
C HIS A 146 -13.52 14.65 6.98
N GLY A 147 -14.51 14.35 6.14
CA GLY A 147 -14.62 14.95 4.82
C GLY A 147 -15.92 14.57 4.12
N LYS A 148 -16.86 15.52 4.03
CA LYS A 148 -18.17 15.32 3.37
C LYS A 148 -18.02 14.82 1.93
N ALA A 149 -17.05 15.33 1.19
CA ALA A 149 -16.76 14.89 -0.17
C ALA A 149 -16.41 13.39 -0.25
N TYR A 150 -16.01 12.79 0.86
CA TYR A 150 -15.58 11.40 0.97
C TYR A 150 -16.55 10.51 1.74
N ALA A 151 -17.73 11.04 2.10
CA ALA A 151 -18.72 10.34 2.91
C ALA A 151 -18.18 9.86 4.27
N ILE A 152 -17.20 10.59 4.84
CA ILE A 152 -16.68 10.38 6.18
C ILE A 152 -17.31 11.42 7.11
N GLU A 153 -18.08 10.95 8.07
CA GLU A 153 -18.79 11.77 9.04
C GLU A 153 -18.27 11.44 10.45
N ASN A 154 -18.09 12.46 11.30
CA ASN A 154 -17.59 12.28 12.67
C ASN A 154 -16.31 11.42 12.75
N ASN A 155 -15.40 11.61 11.79
CA ASN A 155 -14.13 10.88 11.68
C ASN A 155 -14.30 9.35 11.59
N ARG A 156 -15.42 8.88 11.04
CA ARG A 156 -15.73 7.46 10.83
C ARG A 156 -16.16 7.20 9.38
N ALA A 157 -15.65 6.13 8.82
CA ALA A 157 -16.13 5.60 7.56
C ALA A 157 -17.48 4.89 7.74
N SER A 158 -18.22 4.74 6.65
CA SER A 158 -19.52 4.05 6.63
C SER A 158 -19.73 3.35 5.28
N GLU A 159 -20.84 2.64 5.14
CA GLU A 159 -21.22 2.03 3.85
C GLU A 159 -21.39 3.06 2.71
N LYS A 160 -21.64 4.32 3.02
CA LYS A 160 -21.64 5.41 2.03
C LYS A 160 -20.26 5.61 1.40
N THR A 161 -19.19 5.34 2.14
CA THR A 161 -17.81 5.40 1.63
C THR A 161 -17.58 4.31 0.59
N ARG A 162 -18.09 3.09 0.81
CA ARG A 162 -18.05 1.98 -0.14
C ARG A 162 -18.75 2.31 -1.46
N ALA A 163 -19.86 3.00 -1.40
CA ALA A 163 -20.63 3.37 -2.61
C ALA A 163 -19.81 4.21 -3.61
N ARG A 164 -18.73 4.83 -3.18
CA ARG A 164 -17.84 5.59 -4.06
C ARG A 164 -16.99 4.71 -4.97
N ALA A 165 -16.69 3.47 -4.57
CA ALA A 165 -15.98 2.51 -5.41
C ALA A 165 -16.74 2.18 -6.71
N ARG A 166 -18.06 2.41 -6.76
CA ARG A 166 -18.90 2.18 -7.94
C ARG A 166 -18.76 3.25 -9.03
N ARG A 167 -18.08 4.36 -8.76
CA ARG A 167 -17.94 5.42 -9.74
C ARG A 167 -16.86 5.06 -10.74
N THR A 168 -17.26 4.84 -11.97
CA THR A 168 -16.39 4.65 -13.14
C THR A 168 -15.72 5.94 -13.60
N ASP A 169 -16.02 7.06 -12.94
CA ASP A 169 -15.42 8.34 -13.25
C ASP A 169 -14.00 8.46 -12.62
N THR A 170 -13.25 9.45 -13.08
CA THR A 170 -11.89 9.77 -12.66
C THR A 170 -11.73 10.05 -11.16
N SER A 171 -12.79 9.96 -10.38
CA SER A 171 -12.81 10.13 -8.93
C SER A 171 -12.64 8.83 -8.15
N SER A 172 -12.56 7.67 -8.82
CA SER A 172 -12.15 6.42 -8.14
C SER A 172 -10.72 6.56 -7.65
N PRO A 173 -10.45 6.31 -6.38
CA PRO A 173 -9.11 6.50 -5.81
C PRO A 173 -8.06 5.58 -6.45
N PHE A 174 -8.49 4.47 -7.07
CA PHE A 174 -7.60 3.51 -7.70
C PHE A 174 -8.33 2.70 -8.78
N PRO A 175 -7.78 2.56 -10.00
CA PRO A 175 -8.41 1.82 -11.10
C PRO A 175 -8.19 0.32 -10.97
N LEU A 176 -8.74 -0.31 -9.92
CA LEU A 176 -8.48 -1.68 -9.52
C LEU A 176 -8.75 -2.69 -10.65
N GLU A 177 -9.91 -2.60 -11.30
CA GLU A 177 -10.28 -3.51 -12.40
C GLU A 177 -9.29 -3.46 -13.55
N THR A 178 -8.87 -2.25 -13.95
CA THR A 178 -7.90 -2.05 -15.02
C THR A 178 -6.54 -2.65 -14.68
N VAL A 179 -6.13 -2.52 -13.43
CA VAL A 179 -4.84 -3.04 -12.93
C VAL A 179 -4.85 -4.56 -12.91
N LEU A 180 -5.92 -5.17 -12.37
CA LEU A 180 -6.08 -6.62 -12.35
C LEU A 180 -6.19 -7.20 -13.77
N ALA A 181 -6.96 -6.57 -14.66
CA ALA A 181 -7.09 -7.00 -16.06
C ALA A 181 -5.73 -7.01 -16.79
N ARG A 182 -4.81 -6.14 -16.41
CA ARG A 182 -3.43 -6.12 -16.93
C ARG A 182 -2.50 -7.13 -16.26
N GLY A 183 -3.00 -7.92 -15.30
CA GLY A 183 -2.26 -8.97 -14.61
C GLY A 183 -1.36 -8.50 -13.48
N TYR A 184 -1.63 -7.34 -12.91
CA TYR A 184 -0.96 -6.85 -11.69
C TYR A 184 -1.82 -7.20 -10.47
N ALA A 185 -1.17 -7.65 -9.41
CA ALA A 185 -1.82 -7.71 -8.10
C ALA A 185 -1.81 -6.34 -7.43
N VAL A 186 -2.73 -6.14 -6.50
CA VAL A 186 -2.82 -4.90 -5.70
C VAL A 186 -2.83 -5.27 -4.24
N MET A 187 -1.95 -4.68 -3.45
CA MET A 187 -1.91 -4.81 -2.00
C MET A 187 -2.09 -3.45 -1.35
N SER A 188 -3.00 -3.33 -0.39
CA SER A 188 -3.27 -2.05 0.27
C SER A 188 -3.64 -2.24 1.74
N ALA A 189 -3.41 -1.19 2.51
CA ALA A 189 -3.92 -1.02 3.87
C ALA A 189 -4.31 0.44 4.09
N CYS A 190 -5.16 0.70 5.07
CA CYS A 190 -5.50 2.07 5.45
C CYS A 190 -4.36 2.70 6.25
N TYR A 191 -3.81 3.82 5.79
CA TYR A 191 -2.71 4.47 6.51
C TYR A 191 -3.13 4.97 7.90
N CYS A 192 -4.40 5.28 8.09
CA CYS A 192 -4.93 5.72 9.39
C CYS A 192 -4.84 4.65 10.49
N GLU A 193 -4.68 3.36 10.12
CA GLU A 193 -4.42 2.29 11.09
C GLU A 193 -2.97 2.32 11.61
N MET A 194 -2.07 2.89 10.84
CA MET A 194 -0.65 3.03 11.20
C MET A 194 -0.39 4.35 11.92
N SER A 195 -0.96 5.44 11.40
CA SER A 195 -0.81 6.78 11.96
C SER A 195 -2.09 7.58 11.69
N PRO A 196 -2.97 7.75 12.68
CA PRO A 196 -4.14 8.60 12.54
C PRO A 196 -3.74 10.03 12.17
N ASP A 197 -4.34 10.57 11.11
CA ASP A 197 -4.11 11.96 10.66
C ASP A 197 -4.95 12.95 11.50
N VAL A 198 -4.74 12.90 12.80
CA VAL A 198 -5.43 13.76 13.77
C VAL A 198 -4.77 15.13 13.76
N ASP A 199 -5.56 16.19 13.61
CA ASP A 199 -5.07 17.54 13.84
C ASP A 199 -4.83 17.73 15.35
N VAL A 200 -3.56 17.73 15.76
CA VAL A 200 -3.16 17.95 17.16
C VAL A 200 -3.68 19.27 17.75
N ARG A 201 -4.14 20.21 16.93
CA ARG A 201 -4.74 21.46 17.38
C ARG A 201 -6.21 21.32 17.82
N GLN A 202 -6.85 20.18 17.59
CA GLN A 202 -8.25 19.91 17.97
C GLN A 202 -8.37 18.95 19.16
N GLY A 203 -7.28 18.54 19.77
CA GLY A 203 -7.25 17.48 20.79
C GLY A 203 -7.17 17.93 22.24
N ASP A 204 -7.21 19.20 22.54
CA ASP A 204 -7.08 19.72 23.90
C ASP A 204 -8.33 20.49 24.37
N ASP A 205 -9.52 19.82 24.38
CA ASP A 205 -10.66 20.26 25.16
C ASP A 205 -11.37 19.07 25.82
#